data_9f87fbf625f2aaf9ad86de20b69daff3
#
_entry.id   9f87fbf625f2aaf9ad86de20b69daff3
#
_cell.length_a   1.000
_cell.length_b   1.000
_cell.length_c   1.000
_cell.angle_alpha   90.00
_cell.angle_beta   90.00
_cell.angle_gamma   90.00
#
_symmetry.space_group_name_H-M   'P 1'
#
loop_
_entity.id
_entity.type
_entity.pdbx_description
1 polymer ?
#
loop_
_entity_poly.entity_id
_entity_poly.type
_entity_poly.pdbx_seq_one_letter_code
_entity_poly.pdbx_strand_id
1 'polypeptide(L)'
;MDKYRTKNMTTPKEYHNIQLKNITLTYLLERKPVKNINLRIKSDGSVCVSANNRVPVWRIEDFIIEKQDYIERAIREYSKKNTQELASKQYVDGETFGFLGKSLCLKVKEAETERVETDGIYLCLYLKQTENFTKKERLVQQWFKEQTVQVFSEIIESIYTQFEKYGVPYPKITIRSMTSRWGSCQPVKARITLNAWLIATPKECIEYVIVHEFAHFIHPNHSKQFWAFVESMMPDYRERKTMLRGYGTR
;
A
#
# COMPACT_ATOMS: atom_id res chain seq x y z
N MET A 1 41.91 -1.68 22.54
CA MET A 1 40.71 -2.15 23.26
C MET A 1 39.55 -2.12 22.29
N ASP A 2 39.39 -3.27 21.64
CA ASP A 2 38.25 -3.53 20.71
C ASP A 2 37.01 -3.86 21.53
N LYS A 3 35.91 -3.12 21.33
CA LYS A 3 34.60 -3.54 21.84
C LYS A 3 33.46 -3.15 20.86
N TYR A 4 32.76 -4.22 20.44
CA TYR A 4 31.44 -4.27 19.84
C TYR A 4 31.30 -4.04 18.32
N ARG A 5 31.81 -5.02 17.62
CA ARG A 5 31.25 -5.39 16.31
C ARG A 5 30.08 -6.38 16.54
N THR A 6 28.85 -5.89 16.71
CA THR A 6 27.66 -6.74 16.68
C THR A 6 27.45 -7.23 15.26
N LYS A 7 27.84 -8.46 15.00
CA LYS A 7 27.47 -9.20 13.79
C LYS A 7 25.93 -9.26 13.71
N ASN A 8 25.37 -8.70 12.67
CA ASN A 8 24.00 -9.03 12.23
C ASN A 8 23.98 -10.53 11.90
N MET A 9 23.56 -11.35 12.85
CA MET A 9 23.22 -12.76 12.60
C MET A 9 21.94 -12.79 11.79
N THR A 10 22.07 -13.00 10.50
CA THR A 10 20.94 -13.37 9.65
C THR A 10 20.37 -14.68 10.18
N THR A 11 19.19 -14.62 10.77
CA THR A 11 18.45 -15.82 11.21
C THR A 11 18.23 -16.73 10.01
N PRO A 12 18.55 -18.05 10.09
CA PRO A 12 18.33 -18.95 8.97
C PRO A 12 16.87 -18.96 8.56
N LYS A 13 16.61 -18.87 7.27
CA LYS A 13 15.27 -18.99 6.70
C LYS A 13 14.93 -20.47 6.58
N GLU A 14 13.94 -20.92 7.33
CA GLU A 14 13.48 -22.31 7.30
C GLU A 14 12.17 -22.41 6.53
N TYR A 15 12.13 -23.25 5.49
CA TYR A 15 10.91 -23.53 4.73
C TYR A 15 10.31 -24.84 5.22
N HIS A 16 9.01 -24.83 5.51
CA HIS A 16 8.24 -26.00 5.93
C HIS A 16 7.04 -26.20 5.02
N ASN A 17 6.61 -27.46 4.89
CA ASN A 17 5.42 -27.83 4.14
C ASN A 17 4.37 -28.41 5.09
N ILE A 18 3.13 -27.97 4.93
CA ILE A 18 1.98 -28.46 5.70
C ILE A 18 0.80 -28.72 4.76
N GLN A 19 0.11 -29.84 5.00
CA GLN A 19 -1.11 -30.18 4.26
C GLN A 19 -2.29 -29.47 4.92
N LEU A 20 -2.97 -28.59 4.18
CA LEU A 20 -4.26 -28.00 4.52
C LEU A 20 -5.39 -28.76 3.81
N LYS A 21 -6.65 -28.37 4.04
CA LYS A 21 -7.81 -29.06 3.45
C LYS A 21 -7.73 -29.21 1.93
N ASN A 22 -7.38 -28.14 1.23
CA ASN A 22 -7.45 -28.06 -0.23
C ASN A 22 -6.09 -27.82 -0.90
N ILE A 23 -5.05 -27.49 -0.14
CA ILE A 23 -3.74 -27.15 -0.67
C ILE A 23 -2.60 -27.69 0.21
N THR A 24 -1.46 -27.99 -0.41
CA THR A 24 -0.20 -28.13 0.31
C THR A 24 0.44 -26.76 0.41
N LEU A 25 0.60 -26.25 1.63
CA LEU A 25 1.17 -24.94 1.88
C LEU A 25 2.67 -25.04 2.20
N THR A 26 3.50 -24.33 1.45
CA THR A 26 4.88 -24.04 1.84
C THR A 26 4.92 -22.71 2.55
N TYR A 27 5.45 -22.67 3.79
CA TYR A 27 5.60 -21.43 4.53
C TYR A 27 7.04 -21.19 4.97
N LEU A 28 7.43 -19.93 5.06
CA LEU A 28 8.71 -19.50 5.62
C LEU A 28 8.55 -19.28 7.12
N LEU A 29 9.32 -20.03 7.91
CA LEU A 29 9.40 -19.83 9.35
C LEU A 29 10.57 -18.92 9.70
N GLU A 30 10.25 -17.82 10.39
CA GLU A 30 11.22 -16.88 10.92
C GLU A 30 11.23 -16.92 12.45
N ARG A 31 12.33 -17.33 13.03
CA ARG A 31 12.52 -17.34 14.48
C ARG A 31 12.90 -15.94 14.96
N LYS A 32 12.02 -15.31 15.76
CA LYS A 32 12.16 -13.93 16.24
C LYS A 32 11.75 -13.81 17.69
N PRO A 33 12.26 -12.83 18.46
CA PRO A 33 11.84 -12.59 19.84
C PRO A 33 10.46 -11.91 19.89
N VAL A 34 9.42 -12.64 19.48
CA VAL A 34 8.02 -12.20 19.48
C VAL A 34 7.24 -12.93 20.56
N LYS A 35 6.21 -12.28 21.13
CA LYS A 35 5.35 -12.87 22.18
C LYS A 35 4.36 -13.89 21.62
N ASN A 36 3.85 -13.64 20.42
CA ASN A 36 2.81 -14.44 19.78
C ASN A 36 3.30 -15.03 18.45
N ILE A 37 2.67 -16.09 17.97
CA ILE A 37 2.84 -16.56 16.60
C ILE A 37 2.15 -15.55 15.68
N ASN A 38 2.87 -15.03 14.70
CA ASN A 38 2.35 -14.08 13.72
C ASN A 38 2.40 -14.71 12.34
N LEU A 39 1.28 -14.68 11.64
CA LEU A 39 1.14 -15.13 10.25
C LEU A 39 0.98 -13.92 9.34
N ARG A 40 1.71 -13.91 8.23
CA ARG A 40 1.62 -12.90 7.17
C ARG A 40 1.56 -13.59 5.83
N ILE A 41 0.58 -13.22 5.03
CA ILE A 41 0.48 -13.61 3.64
C ILE A 41 0.91 -12.41 2.79
N LYS A 42 1.86 -12.61 1.90
CA LYS A 42 2.33 -11.56 0.99
C LYS A 42 1.47 -11.49 -0.27
N SER A 43 1.59 -10.40 -1.01
CA SER A 43 0.86 -10.20 -2.28
C SER A 43 1.17 -11.24 -3.36
N ASP A 44 2.35 -11.87 -3.30
CA ASP A 44 2.73 -12.99 -4.16
C ASP A 44 2.13 -14.34 -3.73
N GLY A 45 1.29 -14.34 -2.67
CA GLY A 45 0.70 -15.55 -2.08
C GLY A 45 1.63 -16.29 -1.13
N SER A 46 2.89 -15.88 -0.96
CA SER A 46 3.82 -16.54 -0.04
C SER A 46 3.43 -16.30 1.41
N VAL A 47 3.50 -17.37 2.22
CA VAL A 47 3.15 -17.33 3.65
C VAL A 47 4.41 -17.30 4.49
N CYS A 48 4.49 -16.31 5.39
CA CYS A 48 5.56 -16.18 6.38
C CYS A 48 4.97 -16.28 7.78
N VAL A 49 5.58 -17.08 8.63
CA VAL A 49 5.20 -17.22 10.05
C VAL A 49 6.38 -16.81 10.91
N SER A 50 6.15 -15.93 11.86
CA SER A 50 7.15 -15.53 12.85
C SER A 50 6.75 -16.06 14.22
N ALA A 51 7.68 -16.76 14.88
CA ALA A 51 7.48 -17.33 16.21
C ALA A 51 8.75 -17.27 17.05
N ASN A 52 8.59 -17.30 18.38
CA ASN A 52 9.72 -17.40 19.30
C ASN A 52 10.46 -18.74 19.13
N ASN A 53 11.77 -18.74 19.37
CA ASN A 53 12.60 -19.96 19.27
C ASN A 53 12.10 -21.11 20.18
N ARG A 54 11.41 -20.78 21.29
CA ARG A 54 10.86 -21.76 22.24
C ARG A 54 9.56 -22.41 21.79
N VAL A 55 8.90 -21.88 20.76
CA VAL A 55 7.64 -22.42 20.23
C VAL A 55 7.97 -23.62 19.32
N PRO A 56 7.53 -24.84 19.64
CA PRO A 56 7.78 -25.99 18.80
C PRO A 56 7.02 -25.91 17.47
N VAL A 57 7.55 -26.55 16.43
CA VAL A 57 7.00 -26.48 15.07
C VAL A 57 5.56 -26.98 15.02
N TRP A 58 5.24 -28.10 15.68
CA TRP A 58 3.88 -28.65 15.70
C TRP A 58 2.83 -27.62 16.18
N ARG A 59 3.16 -26.78 17.18
CA ARG A 59 2.26 -25.73 17.67
C ARG A 59 2.09 -24.59 16.66
N ILE A 60 3.10 -24.34 15.84
CA ILE A 60 3.02 -23.38 14.73
C ILE A 60 2.12 -23.95 13.63
N GLU A 61 2.23 -25.23 13.35
CA GLU A 61 1.41 -25.94 12.38
C GLU A 61 -0.06 -26.02 12.81
N ASP A 62 -0.35 -26.30 14.09
CA ASP A 62 -1.71 -26.21 14.64
C ASP A 62 -2.31 -24.81 14.42
N PHE A 63 -1.55 -23.76 14.70
CA PHE A 63 -2.00 -22.39 14.46
C PHE A 63 -2.26 -22.12 12.98
N ILE A 64 -1.46 -22.67 12.05
CA ILE A 64 -1.69 -22.56 10.61
C ILE A 64 -2.97 -23.29 10.21
N ILE A 65 -3.21 -24.49 10.74
CA ILE A 65 -4.43 -25.28 10.51
C ILE A 65 -5.66 -24.53 11.02
N GLU A 66 -5.62 -23.93 12.21
CA GLU A 66 -6.72 -23.11 12.72
C GLU A 66 -7.06 -21.92 11.79
N LYS A 67 -6.10 -21.41 11.04
CA LYS A 67 -6.25 -20.29 10.12
C LYS A 67 -6.40 -20.70 8.66
N GLN A 68 -6.53 -22.00 8.37
CA GLN A 68 -6.50 -22.54 7.00
C GLN A 68 -7.53 -21.87 6.06
N ASP A 69 -8.78 -21.67 6.50
CA ASP A 69 -9.82 -21.06 5.67
C ASP A 69 -9.47 -19.60 5.31
N TYR A 70 -8.86 -18.87 6.23
CA TYR A 70 -8.35 -17.52 5.99
C TYR A 70 -7.18 -17.55 5.01
N ILE A 71 -6.22 -18.45 5.20
CA ILE A 71 -5.02 -18.59 4.35
C ILE A 71 -5.43 -18.94 2.92
N GLU A 72 -6.28 -19.97 2.75
CA GLU A 72 -6.73 -20.41 1.43
C GLU A 72 -7.52 -19.32 0.69
N ARG A 73 -8.38 -18.59 1.40
CA ARG A 73 -9.11 -17.44 0.83
C ARG A 73 -8.15 -16.34 0.38
N ALA A 74 -7.21 -15.95 1.23
CA ALA A 74 -6.26 -14.89 0.92
C ALA A 74 -5.36 -15.28 -0.26
N ILE A 75 -4.82 -16.50 -0.30
CA ILE A 75 -4.03 -17.00 -1.44
C ILE A 75 -4.85 -16.97 -2.73
N ARG A 76 -6.12 -17.39 -2.67
CA ARG A 76 -7.02 -17.37 -3.84
C ARG A 76 -7.33 -15.95 -4.32
N GLU A 77 -7.52 -15.02 -3.40
CA GLU A 77 -7.74 -13.59 -3.72
C GLU A 77 -6.48 -12.98 -4.33
N TYR A 78 -5.31 -13.25 -3.77
CA TYR A 78 -4.04 -12.79 -4.36
C TYR A 78 -3.76 -13.43 -5.72
N SER A 79 -4.03 -14.72 -5.90
CA SER A 79 -3.88 -15.40 -7.20
C SER A 79 -4.82 -14.81 -8.27
N LYS A 80 -6.08 -14.51 -7.93
CA LYS A 80 -7.00 -13.83 -8.83
C LYS A 80 -6.53 -12.42 -9.20
N LYS A 81 -6.04 -11.65 -8.24
CA LYS A 81 -5.45 -10.32 -8.47
C LYS A 81 -4.21 -10.41 -9.34
N ASN A 82 -3.29 -11.33 -9.02
CA ASN A 82 -2.07 -11.54 -9.81
C ASN A 82 -2.36 -11.97 -11.25
N THR A 83 -3.39 -12.79 -11.50
CA THR A 83 -3.78 -13.19 -12.86
C THR A 83 -4.37 -12.01 -13.66
N GLN A 84 -5.03 -11.07 -12.99
CA GLN A 84 -5.51 -9.82 -13.61
C GLN A 84 -4.40 -8.74 -13.73
N GLU A 85 -3.38 -8.75 -12.87
CA GLU A 85 -2.27 -7.78 -12.84
C GLU A 85 -1.03 -8.24 -13.63
N LEU A 86 -0.88 -9.53 -13.92
CA LEU A 86 0.18 -10.10 -14.77
C LEU A 86 -0.04 -9.89 -16.28
N ALA A 87 -1.17 -9.36 -16.69
CA ALA A 87 -1.23 -8.65 -17.95
C ALA A 87 -0.45 -7.33 -17.73
N SER A 88 0.87 -7.34 -17.97
CA SER A 88 1.68 -6.13 -18.00
C SER A 88 0.95 -5.10 -18.87
N LYS A 89 0.74 -3.89 -18.32
CA LYS A 89 0.13 -2.80 -19.07
C LYS A 89 0.79 -2.72 -20.45
N GLN A 90 -0.01 -2.72 -21.50
CA GLN A 90 0.48 -2.63 -22.88
C GLN A 90 0.46 -1.20 -23.42
N TYR A 91 -0.19 -0.30 -22.67
CA TYR A 91 -0.37 1.10 -23.06
C TYR A 91 -1.00 1.25 -24.45
N VAL A 92 -2.07 0.47 -24.69
CA VAL A 92 -2.85 0.49 -25.93
C VAL A 92 -4.21 1.10 -25.70
N ASP A 93 -4.87 1.50 -26.81
CA ASP A 93 -6.23 2.02 -26.78
C ASP A 93 -7.21 1.08 -26.08
N GLY A 94 -8.08 1.65 -25.25
CA GLY A 94 -9.05 0.91 -24.46
C GLY A 94 -8.53 0.40 -23.11
N GLU A 95 -7.23 0.44 -22.87
CA GLU A 95 -6.68 0.03 -21.57
C GLU A 95 -7.07 1.02 -20.46
N THR A 96 -7.37 0.51 -19.27
CA THR A 96 -7.93 1.37 -18.20
C THR A 96 -6.93 1.60 -17.08
N PHE A 97 -6.97 2.82 -16.51
CA PHE A 97 -6.12 3.28 -15.43
C PHE A 97 -6.96 3.92 -14.31
N GLY A 98 -6.76 3.47 -13.06
CA GLY A 98 -7.43 4.07 -11.91
C GLY A 98 -6.88 5.45 -11.57
N PHE A 99 -7.75 6.45 -11.45
CA PHE A 99 -7.40 7.81 -11.05
C PHE A 99 -8.56 8.46 -10.28
N LEU A 100 -8.31 8.88 -9.05
CA LEU A 100 -9.28 9.53 -8.16
C LEU A 100 -10.64 8.80 -8.08
N GLY A 101 -10.58 7.46 -7.94
CA GLY A 101 -11.76 6.59 -7.85
C GLY A 101 -12.45 6.30 -9.18
N LYS A 102 -12.00 6.89 -10.28
CA LYS A 102 -12.50 6.67 -11.64
C LYS A 102 -11.58 5.74 -12.42
N SER A 103 -12.12 5.09 -13.44
CA SER A 103 -11.37 4.31 -14.42
C SER A 103 -11.23 5.11 -15.69
N LEU A 104 -10.03 5.63 -15.97
CA LEU A 104 -9.74 6.36 -17.20
C LEU A 104 -9.41 5.38 -18.32
N CYS A 105 -10.03 5.52 -19.49
CA CYS A 105 -9.76 4.72 -20.68
C CYS A 105 -8.64 5.39 -21.50
N LEU A 106 -7.54 4.65 -21.76
CA LEU A 106 -6.42 5.17 -22.55
C LEU A 106 -6.82 5.38 -24.01
N LYS A 107 -6.44 6.52 -24.56
CA LYS A 107 -6.46 6.83 -26.01
C LYS A 107 -5.07 7.26 -26.44
N VAL A 108 -4.48 6.53 -27.36
CA VAL A 108 -3.18 6.83 -27.95
C VAL A 108 -3.39 7.56 -29.26
N LYS A 109 -2.80 8.74 -29.40
CA LYS A 109 -2.97 9.59 -30.58
C LYS A 109 -1.62 10.03 -31.12
N GLU A 110 -1.48 10.01 -32.44
CA GLU A 110 -0.31 10.55 -33.09
C GLU A 110 -0.31 12.08 -33.00
N ALA A 111 0.83 12.66 -32.57
CA ALA A 111 1.03 14.09 -32.50
C ALA A 111 2.51 14.45 -32.46
N GLU A 112 2.87 15.63 -32.98
CA GLU A 112 4.23 16.16 -32.94
C GLU A 112 4.72 16.43 -31.53
N THR A 113 3.83 16.90 -30.63
CA THR A 113 4.15 17.24 -29.25
C THR A 113 3.69 16.14 -28.31
N GLU A 114 4.64 15.62 -27.52
CA GLU A 114 4.39 14.57 -26.53
C GLU A 114 3.73 15.16 -25.28
N ARG A 115 2.57 14.62 -24.92
CA ARG A 115 1.88 14.98 -23.68
C ARG A 115 0.87 13.92 -23.28
N VAL A 116 0.50 13.96 -22.01
CA VAL A 116 -0.60 13.16 -21.45
C VAL A 116 -1.55 14.13 -20.76
N GLU A 117 -2.83 13.96 -21.02
CA GLU A 117 -3.90 14.78 -20.42
C GLU A 117 -5.15 13.93 -20.18
N THR A 118 -6.05 14.39 -19.32
CA THR A 118 -7.32 13.73 -19.07
C THR A 118 -8.47 14.70 -19.07
N ASP A 119 -9.62 14.24 -19.59
CA ASP A 119 -10.92 14.90 -19.47
C ASP A 119 -11.79 14.31 -18.34
N GLY A 120 -11.22 13.40 -17.53
CA GLY A 120 -11.90 12.69 -16.44
C GLY A 120 -12.60 11.39 -16.87
N ILE A 121 -12.62 11.06 -18.17
CA ILE A 121 -13.13 9.81 -18.77
C ILE A 121 -11.98 9.09 -19.49
N TYR A 122 -11.27 9.85 -20.32
CA TYR A 122 -10.15 9.36 -21.10
C TYR A 122 -8.82 9.85 -20.54
N LEU A 123 -7.80 9.01 -20.66
CA LEU A 123 -6.39 9.36 -20.53
C LEU A 123 -5.82 9.46 -21.94
N CYS A 124 -5.66 10.68 -22.46
CA CYS A 124 -5.18 10.91 -23.82
C CYS A 124 -3.66 11.02 -23.82
N LEU A 125 -2.99 10.08 -24.48
CA LEU A 125 -1.54 10.05 -24.69
C LEU A 125 -1.20 10.46 -26.12
N TYR A 126 -0.46 11.54 -26.27
CA TYR A 126 -0.04 12.10 -27.56
C TYR A 126 1.46 11.88 -27.74
N LEU A 127 1.87 11.29 -28.86
CA LEU A 127 3.28 11.05 -29.20
C LEU A 127 3.46 10.80 -30.70
N LYS A 128 4.69 11.04 -31.24
CA LYS A 128 5.00 10.82 -32.67
C LYS A 128 4.94 9.34 -33.08
N GLN A 129 5.47 8.45 -32.23
CA GLN A 129 5.61 7.02 -32.50
C GLN A 129 4.69 6.23 -31.59
N THR A 130 3.46 6.01 -32.02
CA THR A 130 2.42 5.36 -31.24
C THR A 130 2.72 3.89 -30.89
N GLU A 131 3.63 3.25 -31.60
CA GLU A 131 4.04 1.86 -31.35
C GLU A 131 5.17 1.73 -30.30
N ASN A 132 5.81 2.82 -29.90
CA ASN A 132 6.92 2.80 -28.95
C ASN A 132 6.44 2.56 -27.52
N PHE A 133 6.44 1.29 -27.08
CA PHE A 133 6.00 0.86 -25.75
C PHE A 133 6.71 1.61 -24.61
N THR A 134 8.04 1.60 -24.62
CA THR A 134 8.85 2.21 -23.55
C THR A 134 8.55 3.70 -23.39
N LYS A 135 8.28 4.38 -24.50
CA LYS A 135 7.94 5.81 -24.50
C LYS A 135 6.55 6.05 -23.95
N LYS A 136 5.57 5.24 -24.36
CA LYS A 136 4.20 5.28 -23.81
C LYS A 136 4.20 5.06 -22.31
N GLU A 137 4.87 4.00 -21.86
CA GLU A 137 5.01 3.68 -20.44
C GLU A 137 5.61 4.86 -19.66
N ARG A 138 6.73 5.39 -20.10
CA ARG A 138 7.42 6.51 -19.44
C ARG A 138 6.53 7.74 -19.31
N LEU A 139 5.84 8.13 -20.38
CA LEU A 139 4.98 9.33 -20.39
C LEU A 139 3.79 9.16 -19.45
N VAL A 140 3.11 8.00 -19.47
CA VAL A 140 1.98 7.73 -18.59
C VAL A 140 2.43 7.66 -17.12
N GLN A 141 3.53 6.96 -16.83
CA GLN A 141 4.06 6.87 -15.46
C GLN A 141 4.48 8.23 -14.91
N GLN A 142 5.10 9.06 -15.74
CA GLN A 142 5.49 10.42 -15.37
C GLN A 142 4.26 11.27 -15.06
N TRP A 143 3.25 11.23 -15.91
CA TRP A 143 2.00 11.95 -15.68
C TRP A 143 1.34 11.54 -14.35
N PHE A 144 1.22 10.23 -14.08
CA PHE A 144 0.70 9.75 -12.80
C PHE A 144 1.52 10.23 -11.60
N LYS A 145 2.84 10.25 -11.72
CA LYS A 145 3.72 10.76 -10.67
C LYS A 145 3.48 12.25 -10.41
N GLU A 146 3.38 13.06 -11.45
CA GLU A 146 3.12 14.50 -11.35
C GLU A 146 1.74 14.76 -10.74
N GLN A 147 0.70 14.08 -11.23
CA GLN A 147 -0.65 14.19 -10.67
C GLN A 147 -0.72 13.75 -9.20
N THR A 148 0.01 12.68 -8.84
CA THR A 148 0.06 12.23 -7.45
C THR A 148 0.67 13.28 -6.53
N VAL A 149 1.78 13.89 -6.95
CA VAL A 149 2.43 14.96 -6.17
C VAL A 149 1.50 16.15 -6.03
N GLN A 150 0.90 16.60 -7.12
CA GLN A 150 -0.01 17.75 -7.13
C GLN A 150 -1.21 17.51 -6.19
N VAL A 151 -1.97 16.45 -6.44
CA VAL A 151 -3.20 16.14 -5.68
C VAL A 151 -2.89 15.96 -4.19
N PHE A 152 -1.81 15.24 -3.86
CA PHE A 152 -1.47 15.01 -2.46
C PHE A 152 -1.02 16.30 -1.77
N SER A 153 -0.27 17.16 -2.45
CA SER A 153 0.14 18.45 -1.89
C SER A 153 -1.07 19.34 -1.59
N GLU A 154 -2.00 19.47 -2.53
CA GLU A 154 -3.22 20.27 -2.35
C GLU A 154 -4.04 19.76 -1.14
N ILE A 155 -4.20 18.45 -1.00
CA ILE A 155 -4.95 17.85 0.12
C ILE A 155 -4.19 18.05 1.44
N ILE A 156 -2.87 17.85 1.45
CA ILE A 156 -2.04 18.02 2.64
C ILE A 156 -2.10 19.45 3.14
N GLU A 157 -1.95 20.44 2.26
CA GLU A 157 -2.02 21.85 2.62
C GLU A 157 -3.38 22.20 3.24
N SER A 158 -4.47 21.75 2.62
CA SER A 158 -5.83 21.95 3.15
C SER A 158 -6.05 21.31 4.52
N ILE A 159 -5.51 20.10 4.74
CA ILE A 159 -5.65 19.38 6.01
C ILE A 159 -4.73 19.96 7.08
N TYR A 160 -3.50 20.33 6.72
CA TYR A 160 -2.48 20.82 7.65
C TYR A 160 -2.94 22.01 8.48
N THR A 161 -3.68 22.95 7.88
CA THR A 161 -4.23 24.13 8.58
C THR A 161 -5.06 23.78 9.82
N GLN A 162 -5.68 22.59 9.82
CA GLN A 162 -6.46 22.09 10.94
C GLN A 162 -5.58 21.48 12.04
N PHE A 163 -4.37 21.01 11.71
CA PHE A 163 -3.42 20.38 12.65
C PHE A 163 -2.40 21.36 13.22
N GLU A 164 -2.14 22.45 12.52
CA GLU A 164 -1.20 23.49 12.96
C GLU A 164 -1.56 24.05 14.35
N LYS A 165 -2.86 24.26 14.63
CA LYS A 165 -3.38 24.72 15.92
C LYS A 165 -3.08 23.77 17.10
N TYR A 166 -2.73 22.52 16.82
CA TYR A 166 -2.31 21.55 17.83
C TYR A 166 -0.77 21.48 17.99
N GLY A 167 -0.03 22.40 17.37
CA GLY A 167 1.42 22.43 17.41
C GLY A 167 2.11 21.35 16.57
N VAL A 168 1.38 20.74 15.63
CA VAL A 168 1.96 19.74 14.72
C VAL A 168 2.88 20.46 13.72
N PRO A 169 4.18 20.10 13.61
CA PRO A 169 5.07 20.70 12.62
C PRO A 169 4.69 20.25 11.21
N TYR A 170 4.92 21.08 10.19
CA TYR A 170 4.74 20.67 8.81
C TYR A 170 5.70 19.51 8.47
N PRO A 171 5.19 18.31 8.13
CA PRO A 171 6.03 17.14 7.99
C PRO A 171 6.72 17.09 6.63
N LYS A 172 7.89 16.44 6.60
CA LYS A 172 8.49 16.03 5.34
C LYS A 172 7.65 14.92 4.71
N ILE A 173 7.05 15.19 3.57
CA ILE A 173 6.25 14.22 2.81
C ILE A 173 7.15 13.39 1.90
N THR A 174 6.91 12.08 1.88
CA THR A 174 7.54 11.14 0.95
C THR A 174 6.44 10.30 0.30
N ILE A 175 6.44 10.23 -1.02
CA ILE A 175 5.50 9.41 -1.79
C ILE A 175 6.28 8.24 -2.39
N ARG A 176 5.82 7.02 -2.17
CA ARG A 176 6.43 5.80 -2.72
C ARG A 176 5.43 4.66 -2.78
N SER A 177 5.68 3.67 -3.63
CA SER A 177 4.89 2.43 -3.64
C SER A 177 5.14 1.63 -2.36
N MET A 178 4.05 1.12 -1.77
CA MET A 178 4.06 0.29 -0.57
C MET A 178 3.07 -0.86 -0.72
N THR A 179 3.44 -2.06 -0.29
CA THR A 179 2.64 -3.28 -0.47
C THR A 179 1.68 -3.60 0.69
N SER A 180 1.86 -3.00 1.87
CA SER A 180 1.16 -3.43 3.08
C SER A 180 0.46 -2.31 3.85
N ARG A 181 0.56 -1.08 3.39
CA ARG A 181 -0.05 0.08 4.07
C ARG A 181 -0.28 1.23 3.11
N TRP A 182 -1.22 2.10 3.45
CA TRP A 182 -1.54 3.29 2.70
C TRP A 182 -0.72 4.52 3.10
N GLY A 183 -0.31 4.57 4.37
CA GLY A 183 0.53 5.63 4.92
C GLY A 183 1.39 5.13 6.07
N SER A 184 2.30 5.97 6.54
CA SER A 184 3.00 5.82 7.80
C SER A 184 3.52 7.16 8.30
N CYS A 185 3.37 7.43 9.60
CA CYS A 185 3.91 8.60 10.28
C CYS A 185 5.11 8.24 11.14
N GLN A 186 6.09 9.13 11.18
CA GLN A 186 7.21 9.13 12.13
C GLN A 186 7.23 10.47 12.85
N PRO A 187 6.48 10.63 13.96
CA PRO A 187 6.29 11.92 14.63
C PRO A 187 7.61 12.57 15.05
N VAL A 188 8.53 11.80 15.65
CA VAL A 188 9.83 12.30 16.12
C VAL A 188 10.68 12.88 14.99
N LYS A 189 10.52 12.37 13.75
CA LYS A 189 11.26 12.84 12.57
C LYS A 189 10.46 13.84 11.72
N ALA A 190 9.31 14.25 12.20
CA ALA A 190 8.37 15.07 11.44
C ALA A 190 8.22 14.58 9.98
N ARG A 191 7.91 13.29 9.78
CA ARG A 191 7.83 12.68 8.45
C ARG A 191 6.55 11.87 8.28
N ILE A 192 5.88 12.07 7.15
CA ILE A 192 4.80 11.21 6.65
C ILE A 192 5.25 10.56 5.34
N THR A 193 4.98 9.27 5.19
CA THR A 193 5.13 8.56 3.92
C THR A 193 3.75 8.12 3.45
N LEU A 194 3.40 8.45 2.20
CA LEU A 194 2.14 8.08 1.56
C LEU A 194 2.39 7.06 0.44
N ASN A 195 1.44 6.14 0.27
CA ASN A 195 1.48 5.19 -0.81
C ASN A 195 1.05 5.86 -2.12
N ALA A 196 1.89 5.78 -3.16
CA ALA A 196 1.57 6.32 -4.48
C ALA A 196 0.26 5.74 -5.07
N TRP A 197 -0.11 4.51 -4.70
CA TRP A 197 -1.34 3.87 -5.16
C TRP A 197 -2.63 4.52 -4.65
N LEU A 198 -2.55 5.40 -3.63
CA LEU A 198 -3.70 6.19 -3.19
C LEU A 198 -4.29 7.05 -4.32
N ILE A 199 -3.50 7.43 -5.33
CA ILE A 199 -3.99 8.22 -6.47
C ILE A 199 -5.10 7.51 -7.25
N ALA A 200 -5.16 6.17 -7.20
CA ALA A 200 -6.23 5.39 -7.84
C ALA A 200 -7.52 5.36 -7.02
N THR A 201 -7.49 5.76 -5.74
CA THR A 201 -8.67 5.76 -4.86
C THR A 201 -9.42 7.09 -4.93
N PRO A 202 -10.69 7.16 -4.49
CA PRO A 202 -11.41 8.43 -4.33
C PRO A 202 -10.65 9.42 -3.46
N LYS A 203 -10.86 10.72 -3.71
CA LYS A 203 -10.21 11.80 -2.99
C LYS A 203 -10.46 11.71 -1.47
N GLU A 204 -11.65 11.29 -1.08
CA GLU A 204 -12.09 11.08 0.30
C GLU A 204 -11.23 10.02 1.02
N CYS A 205 -10.77 9.01 0.29
CA CYS A 205 -9.86 7.99 0.83
C CYS A 205 -8.46 8.56 1.06
N ILE A 206 -7.97 9.42 0.16
CA ILE A 206 -6.68 10.10 0.28
C ILE A 206 -6.71 11.03 1.50
N GLU A 207 -7.75 11.83 1.63
CA GLU A 207 -7.98 12.73 2.77
C GLU A 207 -7.99 11.94 4.09
N TYR A 208 -8.72 10.83 4.14
CA TYR A 208 -8.75 9.97 5.32
C TYR A 208 -7.36 9.47 5.73
N VAL A 209 -6.55 8.97 4.78
CA VAL A 209 -5.21 8.50 5.10
C VAL A 209 -4.34 9.65 5.60
N ILE A 210 -4.43 10.82 4.98
CA ILE A 210 -3.66 12.00 5.41
C ILE A 210 -4.06 12.43 6.82
N VAL A 211 -5.35 12.56 7.14
CA VAL A 211 -5.83 12.86 8.50
C VAL A 211 -5.35 11.81 9.50
N HIS A 212 -5.41 10.52 9.14
CA HIS A 212 -4.94 9.42 9.97
C HIS A 212 -3.44 9.55 10.31
N GLU A 213 -2.60 9.85 9.31
CA GLU A 213 -1.15 10.00 9.53
C GLU A 213 -0.83 11.29 10.33
N PHE A 214 -1.55 12.38 10.11
CA PHE A 214 -1.41 13.58 10.93
C PHE A 214 -1.85 13.35 12.38
N ALA A 215 -2.90 12.57 12.62
CA ALA A 215 -3.36 12.25 13.98
C ALA A 215 -2.30 11.53 14.82
N HIS A 216 -1.36 10.81 14.19
CA HIS A 216 -0.24 10.15 14.86
C HIS A 216 0.77 11.12 15.48
N PHE A 217 0.81 12.39 15.10
CA PHE A 217 1.61 13.40 15.79
C PHE A 217 1.09 13.70 17.19
N ILE A 218 -0.21 13.51 17.42
CA ILE A 218 -0.89 13.80 18.68
C ILE A 218 -1.07 12.51 19.49
N HIS A 219 -1.49 11.45 18.83
CA HIS A 219 -1.73 10.13 19.43
C HIS A 219 -0.96 9.05 18.69
N PRO A 220 0.23 8.63 19.17
CA PRO A 220 1.08 7.68 18.45
C PRO A 220 0.47 6.29 18.22
N ASN A 221 -0.49 5.90 19.07
CA ASN A 221 -1.13 4.59 19.04
C ASN A 221 -2.60 4.71 18.64
N HIS A 222 -3.15 3.66 18.02
CA HIS A 222 -4.57 3.58 17.65
C HIS A 222 -5.48 3.31 18.87
N SER A 223 -5.31 4.09 19.94
CA SER A 223 -6.10 4.06 21.18
C SER A 223 -7.52 4.60 20.95
N LYS A 224 -8.38 4.52 21.99
CA LYS A 224 -9.69 5.18 21.94
C LYS A 224 -9.59 6.69 21.72
N GLN A 225 -8.58 7.35 22.31
CA GLN A 225 -8.31 8.77 22.14
C GLN A 225 -7.91 9.11 20.70
N PHE A 226 -7.06 8.27 20.06
CA PHE A 226 -6.72 8.41 18.65
C PHE A 226 -7.98 8.41 17.76
N TRP A 227 -8.84 7.42 17.94
CA TRP A 227 -10.06 7.33 17.11
C TRP A 227 -11.06 8.43 17.41
N ALA A 228 -11.21 8.84 18.66
CA ALA A 228 -12.03 9.99 19.04
C ALA A 228 -11.50 11.29 18.40
N PHE A 229 -10.17 11.45 18.38
CA PHE A 229 -9.54 12.60 17.72
C PHE A 229 -9.75 12.55 16.20
N VAL A 230 -9.52 11.40 15.54
CA VAL A 230 -9.81 11.25 14.10
C VAL A 230 -11.28 11.55 13.80
N GLU A 231 -12.21 11.08 14.63
CA GLU A 231 -13.66 11.34 14.47
C GLU A 231 -14.01 12.83 14.63
N SER A 232 -13.33 13.56 15.53
CA SER A 232 -13.53 15.00 15.68
C SER A 232 -13.02 15.80 14.48
N MET A 233 -11.98 15.32 13.81
CA MET A 233 -11.39 15.96 12.62
C MET A 233 -12.13 15.56 11.34
N MET A 234 -12.70 14.36 11.30
CA MET A 234 -13.37 13.76 10.14
C MET A 234 -14.50 12.83 10.61
N PRO A 235 -15.70 13.37 10.83
CA PRO A 235 -16.83 12.60 11.39
C PRO A 235 -17.21 11.36 10.57
N ASP A 236 -17.04 11.40 9.26
CA ASP A 236 -17.32 10.32 8.30
C ASP A 236 -16.14 9.36 8.08
N TYR A 237 -15.11 9.39 8.94
CA TYR A 237 -13.90 8.58 8.75
C TYR A 237 -14.15 7.07 8.63
N ARG A 238 -15.22 6.55 9.27
CA ARG A 238 -15.57 5.12 9.23
C ARG A 238 -16.03 4.69 7.84
N GLU A 239 -16.79 5.54 7.17
CA GLU A 239 -17.25 5.32 5.80
C GLU A 239 -16.08 5.34 4.83
N ARG A 240 -15.22 6.37 4.92
CA ARG A 240 -14.00 6.51 4.12
C ARG A 240 -13.04 5.35 4.32
N LYS A 241 -12.85 4.91 5.56
CA LYS A 241 -12.06 3.73 5.91
C LYS A 241 -12.62 2.45 5.28
N THR A 242 -13.93 2.30 5.27
CA THR A 242 -14.61 1.15 4.65
C THR A 242 -14.45 1.19 3.15
N MET A 243 -14.64 2.35 2.52
CA MET A 243 -14.41 2.57 1.10
C MET A 243 -12.97 2.22 0.70
N LEU A 244 -11.99 2.70 1.45
CA LEU A 244 -10.56 2.41 1.19
C LEU A 244 -10.23 0.92 1.25
N ARG A 245 -10.89 0.13 2.12
CA ARG A 245 -10.70 -1.33 2.19
C ARG A 245 -11.06 -2.03 0.89
N GLY A 246 -11.99 -1.49 0.11
CA GLY A 246 -12.38 -2.03 -1.19
C GLY A 246 -11.25 -1.97 -2.23
N TYR A 247 -10.29 -1.05 -2.06
CA TYR A 247 -9.19 -0.88 -3.02
C TYR A 247 -7.99 -1.82 -2.79
N GLY A 248 -7.81 -2.34 -1.57
CA GLY A 248 -6.65 -3.17 -1.20
C GLY A 248 -5.31 -2.43 -1.37
N THR A 249 -4.33 -2.70 -0.52
CA THR A 249 -2.94 -2.27 -0.77
C THR A 249 -2.30 -3.25 -1.75
N ARG A 250 -1.64 -2.75 -2.79
CA ARG A 250 -0.93 -3.57 -3.78
C ARG A 250 0.49 -3.89 -3.33
#